data_845d2936e64f52e2f8a30e719e230051
#
_entry.id   845d2936e64f52e2f8a30e719e230051
#
_cell.length_a   1.000
_cell.length_b   1.000
_cell.length_c   1.000
_cell.angle_alpha   90.00
_cell.angle_beta   90.00
_cell.angle_gamma   90.00
#
_symmetry.space_group_name_H-M   'P 1'
#
loop_
_entity.id
_entity.type
_entity.pdbx_description
1 polymer ?
#
loop_
_entity_poly.entity_id
_entity_poly.type
_entity_poly.pdbx_seq_one_letter_code
_entity_poly.pdbx_strand_id
1 'polypeptide(L)'
;MDAGLHHDGPNIVSIRSDVDIVAARIAARDVARRLGFGTLDQARIATVTSELTRNMLSYAGEGDVIITPISRPTEKYQHGIEIVFRDQGPGIIDATFILEHGNTSTGKRVHGLPGAQRLMDELQIETNNGSGTCIVCRKWLR
;
A
#
# COMPACT_ATOMS: atom_id res chain seq x y z
N MET A 1 -17.03 -2.74 -24.18
CA MET A 1 -16.61 -2.76 -23.82
C MET A 1 -16.09 -2.84 -23.21
N ASP A 2 -16.04 -2.81 -22.87
CA ASP A 2 -15.60 -3.02 -22.23
C ASP A 2 -15.20 -2.88 -21.33
N ALA A 3 -15.48 -3.27 -21.47
CA ALA A 3 -15.45 -3.56 -20.06
C ALA A 3 -14.12 -3.25 -19.42
N GLY A 4 -13.07 -3.72 -19.93
CA GLY A 4 -11.77 -3.47 -19.36
C GLY A 4 -11.50 -2.03 -19.04
N LEU A 5 -12.16 -1.16 -19.72
CA LEU A 5 -12.00 0.26 -19.60
C LEU A 5 -12.28 0.79 -18.22
N HIS A 6 -13.16 0.13 -17.53
CA HIS A 6 -13.66 0.61 -16.26
C HIS A 6 -12.69 0.40 -15.13
N HIS A 7 -11.58 -0.27 -15.42
CA HIS A 7 -10.63 -0.65 -14.40
C HIS A 7 -9.55 0.38 -14.15
N ASP A 8 -9.66 1.54 -14.80
CA ASP A 8 -8.71 2.62 -14.61
C ASP A 8 -9.01 3.45 -13.36
N GLY A 9 -10.17 3.28 -12.78
CA GLY A 9 -10.54 3.96 -11.55
C GLY A 9 -9.99 3.29 -10.31
N PRO A 10 -10.10 3.96 -9.15
CA PRO A 10 -9.64 3.38 -7.90
C PRO A 10 -10.50 2.19 -7.48
N ASN A 11 -9.82 1.18 -6.93
CA ASN A 11 -10.44 0.02 -6.35
C ASN A 11 -10.26 0.12 -4.83
N ILE A 12 -11.36 0.28 -4.09
CA ILE A 12 -11.32 0.52 -2.65
C ILE A 12 -11.71 -0.77 -1.92
N VAL A 13 -10.83 -1.22 -1.01
CA VAL A 13 -11.09 -2.38 -0.17
C VAL A 13 -11.20 -1.90 1.27
N SER A 14 -12.36 -2.11 1.87
CA SER A 14 -12.60 -1.77 3.28
C SER A 14 -11.98 -2.84 4.17
N ILE A 15 -11.21 -2.42 5.17
CA ILE A 15 -10.46 -3.31 6.03
C ILE A 15 -11.01 -3.25 7.44
N ARG A 16 -11.56 -4.37 7.93
CA ARG A 16 -12.15 -4.46 9.26
C ARG A 16 -11.74 -5.73 10.01
N SER A 17 -11.19 -6.70 9.30
CA SER A 17 -10.80 -7.99 9.90
C SER A 17 -9.70 -8.64 9.07
N ASP A 18 -9.15 -9.72 9.59
CA ASP A 18 -8.07 -10.47 8.94
C ASP A 18 -8.44 -10.96 7.55
N VAL A 19 -9.71 -11.29 7.33
CA VAL A 19 -10.18 -11.75 6.01
C VAL A 19 -9.96 -10.66 4.96
N ASP A 20 -10.06 -9.39 5.36
CA ASP A 20 -9.90 -8.27 4.43
C ASP A 20 -8.45 -8.08 3.99
N ILE A 21 -7.49 -8.58 4.76
CA ILE A 21 -6.08 -8.58 4.34
C ILE A 21 -5.93 -9.41 3.07
N VAL A 22 -6.57 -10.57 3.05
CA VAL A 22 -6.56 -11.45 1.87
C VAL A 22 -7.23 -10.77 0.68
N ALA A 23 -8.37 -10.12 0.91
CA ALA A 23 -9.09 -9.41 -0.14
C ALA A 23 -8.24 -8.29 -0.75
N ALA A 24 -7.57 -7.51 0.09
CA ALA A 24 -6.70 -6.42 -0.38
C ALA A 24 -5.52 -6.97 -1.18
N ARG A 25 -4.90 -8.04 -0.71
CA ARG A 25 -3.77 -8.68 -1.39
C ARG A 25 -4.17 -9.16 -2.78
N ILE A 26 -5.32 -9.84 -2.88
CA ILE A 26 -5.83 -10.36 -4.15
C ILE A 26 -6.14 -9.20 -5.10
N ALA A 27 -6.79 -8.16 -4.60
CA ALA A 27 -7.15 -7.00 -5.42
C ALA A 27 -5.89 -6.30 -5.97
N ALA A 28 -4.88 -6.09 -5.14
CA ALA A 28 -3.66 -5.42 -5.56
C ALA A 28 -2.90 -6.26 -6.60
N ARG A 29 -2.80 -7.57 -6.37
CA ARG A 29 -2.13 -8.45 -7.31
C ARG A 29 -2.84 -8.51 -8.65
N ASP A 30 -4.17 -8.51 -8.63
CA ASP A 30 -4.99 -8.55 -9.84
C ASP A 30 -4.80 -7.27 -10.66
N VAL A 31 -4.81 -6.10 -10.03
CA VAL A 31 -4.55 -4.83 -10.72
C VAL A 31 -3.13 -4.84 -11.31
N ALA A 32 -2.14 -5.27 -10.54
CA ALA A 32 -0.76 -5.35 -11.00
C ALA A 32 -0.63 -6.27 -12.23
N ARG A 33 -1.30 -7.42 -12.19
CA ARG A 33 -1.30 -8.36 -13.31
C ARG A 33 -1.89 -7.72 -14.56
N ARG A 34 -3.02 -7.04 -14.42
CA ARG A 34 -3.70 -6.40 -15.55
C ARG A 34 -2.89 -5.24 -16.12
N LEU A 35 -2.10 -4.57 -15.29
CA LEU A 35 -1.21 -3.51 -15.75
C LEU A 35 0.03 -4.02 -16.48
N GLY A 36 0.33 -5.32 -16.37
CA GLY A 36 1.46 -5.92 -17.05
C GLY A 36 2.69 -6.16 -16.19
N PHE A 37 2.58 -6.03 -14.87
CA PHE A 37 3.69 -6.39 -13.99
C PHE A 37 3.98 -7.89 -14.09
N GLY A 38 5.27 -8.24 -14.08
CA GLY A 38 5.69 -9.64 -14.09
C GLY A 38 5.37 -10.34 -12.77
N THR A 39 5.49 -11.65 -12.76
CA THR A 39 5.10 -12.48 -11.61
C THR A 39 5.83 -12.07 -10.32
N LEU A 40 7.11 -11.76 -10.42
CA LEU A 40 7.90 -11.36 -9.26
C LEU A 40 7.41 -10.04 -8.67
N ASP A 41 7.16 -9.04 -9.51
CA ASP A 41 6.65 -7.76 -9.04
C ASP A 41 5.22 -7.86 -8.54
N GLN A 42 4.41 -8.72 -9.14
CA GLN A 42 3.08 -9.01 -8.59
C GLN A 42 3.18 -9.55 -7.17
N ALA A 43 4.13 -10.46 -6.92
CA ALA A 43 4.35 -11.01 -5.60
C ALA A 43 4.84 -9.94 -4.60
N ARG A 44 5.73 -9.06 -5.04
CA ARG A 44 6.22 -7.96 -4.21
C ARG A 44 5.09 -7.01 -3.82
N ILE A 45 4.26 -6.65 -4.78
CA ILE A 45 3.09 -5.78 -4.55
C ILE A 45 2.12 -6.45 -3.58
N ALA A 46 1.85 -7.74 -3.76
CA ALA A 46 0.97 -8.49 -2.86
C ALA A 46 1.53 -8.55 -1.43
N THR A 47 2.83 -8.75 -1.29
CA THR A 47 3.49 -8.79 0.02
C THR A 47 3.38 -7.46 0.74
N VAL A 48 3.68 -6.35 0.06
CA VAL A 48 3.56 -5.01 0.64
C VAL A 48 2.13 -4.75 1.07
N THR A 49 1.17 -5.08 0.22
CA THR A 49 -0.24 -4.88 0.53
C THR A 49 -0.65 -5.64 1.79
N SER A 50 -0.26 -6.91 1.90
CA SER A 50 -0.58 -7.72 3.08
C SER A 50 0.04 -7.15 4.35
N GLU A 51 1.31 -6.78 4.30
CA GLU A 51 2.03 -6.30 5.48
C GLU A 51 1.50 -4.97 5.98
N LEU A 52 1.24 -4.02 5.08
CA LEU A 52 0.74 -2.70 5.49
C LEU A 52 -0.73 -2.77 5.91
N THR A 53 -1.52 -3.65 5.33
CA THR A 53 -2.91 -3.86 5.76
C THR A 53 -2.95 -4.49 7.16
N ARG A 54 -2.10 -5.48 7.41
CA ARG A 54 -1.98 -6.09 8.74
C ARG A 54 -1.58 -5.04 9.78
N ASN A 55 -0.64 -4.18 9.41
CA ASN A 55 -0.18 -3.09 10.26
C ASN A 55 -1.32 -2.13 10.61
N MET A 56 -2.13 -1.78 9.61
CA MET A 56 -3.31 -0.92 9.80
C MET A 56 -4.27 -1.52 10.82
N LEU A 57 -4.59 -2.81 10.70
CA LEU A 57 -5.47 -3.50 11.65
C LEU A 57 -4.89 -3.49 13.05
N SER A 58 -3.57 -3.67 13.18
CA SER A 58 -2.88 -3.69 14.46
C SER A 58 -2.91 -2.34 15.17
N TYR A 59 -2.79 -1.23 14.42
CA TYR A 59 -2.72 0.11 14.99
C TYR A 59 -4.06 0.79 15.10
N ALA A 60 -4.92 0.63 14.11
CA ALA A 60 -6.16 1.40 13.99
C ALA A 60 -7.41 0.55 14.12
N GLY A 61 -7.29 -0.77 13.91
CA GLY A 61 -8.44 -1.66 13.96
C GLY A 61 -9.24 -1.71 12.67
N GLU A 62 -9.20 -0.67 11.87
CA GLU A 62 -9.88 -0.62 10.58
C GLU A 62 -9.31 0.49 9.70
N GLY A 63 -9.64 0.45 8.41
CA GLY A 63 -9.25 1.48 7.46
C GLY A 63 -9.62 1.09 6.04
N ASP A 64 -9.00 1.76 5.07
CA ASP A 64 -9.23 1.51 3.66
C ASP A 64 -7.92 1.33 2.92
N VAL A 65 -7.93 0.42 1.94
CA VAL A 65 -6.84 0.25 0.98
C VAL A 65 -7.39 0.69 -0.38
N ILE A 66 -6.75 1.68 -0.99
CA ILE A 66 -7.17 2.21 -2.28
C ILE A 66 -6.11 1.90 -3.32
N ILE A 67 -6.46 1.12 -4.32
CA ILE A 67 -5.54 0.64 -5.36
C ILE A 67 -5.89 1.32 -6.66
N THR A 68 -4.95 2.07 -7.24
CA THR A 68 -5.20 2.90 -8.41
C THR A 68 -4.12 2.69 -9.46
N PRO A 69 -4.49 2.39 -10.71
CA PRO A 69 -3.55 2.49 -11.82
C PRO A 69 -3.15 3.95 -12.01
N ILE A 70 -1.87 4.19 -12.20
CA ILE A 70 -1.34 5.54 -12.40
C ILE A 70 -0.43 5.57 -13.62
N SER A 71 -0.18 6.78 -14.10
CA SER A 71 0.75 6.98 -15.21
C SER A 71 1.41 8.34 -15.06
N ARG A 72 2.58 8.48 -15.66
CA ARG A 72 3.29 9.76 -15.68
C ARG A 72 3.96 9.95 -17.03
N PRO A 73 4.06 11.21 -17.49
CA PRO A 73 4.77 11.49 -18.72
C PRO A 73 6.28 11.34 -18.49
N THR A 74 6.91 10.58 -19.36
CA THR A 74 8.35 10.45 -19.47
C THR A 74 8.64 10.38 -20.96
N GLU A 75 9.88 10.16 -21.39
CA GLU A 75 10.15 9.96 -22.82
C GLU A 75 9.22 8.91 -23.42
N LYS A 76 8.95 7.87 -22.63
CA LYS A 76 7.91 6.88 -22.93
C LYS A 76 6.94 6.93 -21.78
N TYR A 77 5.66 7.07 -22.10
CA TYR A 77 4.62 7.12 -21.07
C TYR A 77 4.79 5.94 -20.11
N GLN A 78 5.02 6.23 -18.84
CA GLN A 78 5.26 5.18 -17.85
C GLN A 78 3.99 4.94 -17.03
N HIS A 79 3.62 3.66 -16.93
CA HIS A 79 2.47 3.21 -16.16
C HIS A 79 2.92 2.59 -14.84
N GLY A 80 2.07 2.64 -13.85
CA GLY A 80 2.36 2.08 -12.55
C GLY A 80 1.11 1.82 -11.71
N ILE A 81 1.34 1.46 -10.46
CA ILE A 81 0.29 1.21 -9.49
C ILE A 81 0.55 2.05 -8.25
N GLU A 82 -0.52 2.63 -7.72
CA GLU A 82 -0.49 3.33 -6.45
C GLU A 82 -1.38 2.59 -5.46
N ILE A 83 -0.90 2.39 -4.25
CA ILE A 83 -1.69 1.78 -3.19
C ILE A 83 -1.64 2.70 -1.99
N VAL A 84 -2.79 3.15 -1.53
CA VAL A 84 -2.95 4.04 -0.38
C VAL A 84 -3.56 3.24 0.76
N PHE A 85 -2.92 3.30 1.92
CA PHE A 85 -3.38 2.67 3.15
C PHE A 85 -3.78 3.79 4.11
N ARG A 86 -5.06 3.95 4.34
CA ARG A 86 -5.57 5.10 5.10
C ARG A 86 -6.44 4.64 6.27
N ASP A 87 -6.15 5.15 7.45
CA ASP A 87 -6.93 4.87 8.66
C ASP A 87 -7.15 6.13 9.48
N GLN A 88 -8.05 6.03 10.46
CA GLN A 88 -8.39 7.10 11.40
C GLN A 88 -7.91 6.77 12.82
N GLY A 89 -6.92 5.89 12.93
CA GLY A 89 -6.39 5.46 14.21
C GLY A 89 -5.52 6.53 14.89
N PRO A 90 -4.73 6.12 15.89
CA PRO A 90 -3.95 7.07 16.69
C PRO A 90 -2.76 7.69 15.96
N GLY A 91 -2.48 7.25 14.76
CA GLY A 91 -1.28 7.67 14.02
C GLY A 91 -0.07 6.86 14.42
N ILE A 92 1.00 7.04 13.64
CA ILE A 92 2.29 6.41 13.90
C ILE A 92 3.25 7.49 14.36
N ILE A 93 3.69 7.38 15.60
CA ILE A 93 4.70 8.29 16.15
C ILE A 93 6.06 7.86 15.61
N ASP A 94 6.93 8.81 15.30
CA ASP A 94 8.29 8.52 14.83
C ASP A 94 8.35 7.72 13.53
N ALA A 95 7.53 8.11 12.53
CA ALA A 95 7.47 7.40 11.24
C ALA A 95 8.85 7.26 10.60
N THR A 96 9.68 8.29 10.65
CA THR A 96 11.04 8.24 10.09
C THR A 96 11.88 7.20 10.82
N PHE A 97 11.79 7.15 12.14
CA PHE A 97 12.51 6.17 12.95
C PHE A 97 12.09 4.75 12.59
N ILE A 98 10.79 4.54 12.39
CA ILE A 98 10.24 3.23 12.01
C ILE A 98 10.79 2.80 10.65
N LEU A 99 10.85 3.69 9.68
CA LEU A 99 11.38 3.38 8.36
C LEU A 99 12.85 2.97 8.42
N GLU A 100 13.62 3.56 9.33
CA GLU A 100 15.05 3.26 9.45
C GLU A 100 15.32 1.99 10.27
N HIS A 101 14.53 1.74 11.32
CA HIS A 101 14.85 0.73 12.33
C HIS A 101 13.85 -0.43 12.42
N GLY A 102 12.65 -0.30 11.82
CA GLY A 102 11.62 -1.33 11.85
C GLY A 102 10.84 -1.41 13.16
N ASN A 103 11.07 -0.48 14.09
CA ASN A 103 10.34 -0.40 15.35
C ASN A 103 10.26 1.05 15.81
N THR A 104 9.37 1.31 16.77
CA THR A 104 9.26 2.64 17.36
C THR A 104 10.43 2.92 18.29
N SER A 105 10.64 4.19 18.65
CA SER A 105 11.68 4.59 19.60
C SER A 105 11.52 3.94 20.98
N THR A 106 10.31 3.48 21.33
CA THR A 106 10.06 2.76 22.57
C THR A 106 10.24 1.25 22.41
N GLY A 107 10.69 0.78 21.24
CA GLY A 107 10.94 -0.63 20.99
C GLY A 107 9.74 -1.41 20.45
N LYS A 108 8.58 -0.80 20.30
CA LYS A 108 7.42 -1.48 19.73
C LYS A 108 7.61 -1.67 18.24
N ARG A 109 7.58 -2.91 17.79
CA ARG A 109 7.80 -3.24 16.38
C ARG A 109 6.61 -2.85 15.52
N VAL A 110 6.91 -2.23 14.38
CA VAL A 110 5.94 -1.94 13.33
C VAL A 110 6.30 -2.80 12.13
N HIS A 111 5.42 -3.75 11.81
CA HIS A 111 5.67 -4.68 10.72
C HIS A 111 5.55 -4.02 9.36
N GLY A 112 6.40 -4.43 8.44
CA GLY A 112 6.23 -4.19 7.03
C GLY A 112 6.78 -2.87 6.48
N LEU A 113 6.94 -1.82 7.27
CA LEU A 113 7.34 -0.52 6.73
C LEU A 113 8.74 -0.52 6.09
N PRO A 114 9.80 -1.03 6.74
CA PRO A 114 11.10 -1.09 6.07
C PRO A 114 11.10 -2.01 4.85
N GLY A 115 10.39 -3.13 4.93
CA GLY A 115 10.26 -4.06 3.81
C GLY A 115 9.51 -3.46 2.65
N ALA A 116 8.41 -2.75 2.93
CA ALA A 116 7.63 -2.05 1.91
C ALA A 116 8.49 -1.00 1.19
N GLN A 117 9.27 -0.24 1.94
CA GLN A 117 10.15 0.77 1.36
C GLN A 117 11.15 0.15 0.39
N ARG A 118 11.65 -1.05 0.69
CA ARG A 118 12.60 -1.75 -0.19
C ARG A 118 11.94 -2.35 -1.42
N LEU A 119 10.67 -2.76 -1.32
CA LEU A 119 9.98 -3.45 -2.41
C LEU A 119 9.25 -2.52 -3.37
N MET A 120 8.93 -1.31 -2.94
CA MET A 120 8.24 -0.32 -3.76
C MET A 120 9.23 0.74 -4.27
N ASP A 121 8.86 1.44 -5.33
CA ASP A 121 9.70 2.51 -5.86
C ASP A 121 9.59 3.79 -5.04
N GLU A 122 8.39 4.06 -4.52
CA GLU A 122 8.13 5.24 -3.69
C GLU A 122 7.28 4.82 -2.51
N LEU A 123 7.55 5.42 -1.37
CA LEU A 123 6.74 5.23 -0.17
C LEU A 123 6.77 6.51 0.65
N GLN A 124 5.59 7.02 0.97
CA GLN A 124 5.43 8.22 1.79
C GLN A 124 4.48 7.91 2.94
N ILE A 125 4.76 8.44 4.11
CA ILE A 125 3.92 8.29 5.28
C ILE A 125 3.52 9.68 5.77
N GLU A 126 2.20 9.90 5.88
CA GLU A 126 1.65 11.06 6.54
C GLU A 126 0.94 10.57 7.78
N THR A 127 1.32 11.08 8.93
CA THR A 127 0.72 10.67 10.19
C THR A 127 0.55 11.89 11.09
N ASN A 128 -0.61 11.97 11.72
CA ASN A 128 -0.92 12.97 12.72
C ASN A 128 -1.32 12.26 13.99
N ASN A 129 -0.68 12.61 15.11
CA ASN A 129 -1.02 12.01 16.39
C ASN A 129 -2.51 12.22 16.68
N GLY A 130 -3.24 11.11 16.81
CA GLY A 130 -4.67 11.13 17.09
C GLY A 130 -5.56 11.35 15.86
N SER A 131 -4.98 11.54 14.67
CA SER A 131 -5.75 11.85 13.46
C SER A 131 -5.59 10.84 12.34
N GLY A 132 -4.93 9.71 12.63
CA GLY A 132 -4.79 8.65 11.65
C GLY A 132 -3.48 8.66 10.88
N THR A 133 -3.37 7.73 9.94
CA THR A 133 -2.19 7.51 9.13
C THR A 133 -2.60 7.30 7.68
N CYS A 134 -1.82 7.86 6.77
CA CYS A 134 -1.96 7.62 5.33
C CYS A 134 -0.59 7.24 4.79
N ILE A 135 -0.50 6.02 4.23
CA ILE A 135 0.72 5.52 3.61
C ILE A 135 0.45 5.39 2.12
N VAL A 136 1.31 6.01 1.30
CA VAL A 136 1.18 5.97 -0.15
C VAL A 136 2.38 5.23 -0.72
N CYS A 137 2.12 4.16 -1.46
CA CYS A 137 3.15 3.37 -2.12
C CYS A 137 2.95 3.43 -3.63
N ARG A 138 4.04 3.54 -4.39
CA ARG A 138 3.97 3.48 -5.85
C ARG A 138 5.05 2.57 -6.39
N LYS A 139 4.69 1.85 -7.45
CA LYS A 139 5.63 1.02 -8.20
C LYS A 139 5.37 1.22 -9.68
N TRP A 140 6.44 1.36 -10.44
CA TRP A 140 6.37 1.68 -11.86
C TRP A 140 6.80 0.50 -12.71
N LEU A 141 6.11 0.33 -13.85
CA LEU A 141 6.54 -0.63 -14.87
C LEU A 141 7.83 -0.13 -15.52
N ARG A 142 8.74 -1.06 -15.77
CA ARG A 142 10.03 -0.75 -16.39
C ARG A 142 10.25 -1.47 -17.70
#